data_303e002e981bc179dbe88c666f66e86b
#
_entry.id   303e002e981bc179dbe88c666f66e86b
#
_cell.length_a   1.000
_cell.length_b   1.000
_cell.length_c   1.000
_cell.angle_alpha   90.00
_cell.angle_beta   90.00
_cell.angle_gamma   90.00
#
_symmetry.space_group_name_H-M   'P 1'
#
loop_
_entity.id
_entity.type
_entity.pdbx_description
1 polymer ?
#
loop_
_entity_poly.entity_id
_entity_poly.type
_entity_poly.pdbx_seq_one_letter_code
_entity_poly.pdbx_strand_id
1 'polypeptide(L)'
;MKKIVSLICCAIATFGVAQAQVATSPASTETIQLSLDSAIEIALSDNPTIKVANLEIERYDYVRKQTISTLYPQIDASAQYSLAVRRQEMTEGFSFGGKNTFNVAGTLSLPLFVPSVYRQMKMNRTQMENAVESARANRIDLVASIRSAYYNVLLAEQSLVVLKEAIETTQQVVDNTRNLYENGLAAEYDYITAQVQLSNLKPQVLQAENAIEITKLQLKMYLSIPENVDIEVEGSLDGFREKVLLGEDYSMDISQNTSLRTLDIQRELLEHQEKLIQTTRMPTVAAFGQISYIGQERVDLSGLMGGAPRAAQSAEQSKLWWQYPISVGAQISIPIFAGFKKTNQLREVRNQMEQLAIQREYAEQGIRLQVEQSINTLLTARETMLSNELTVEQAQRAYDIALARYNAGAGTILELNSSQLSLTQAQLSYSQSIYDYLSAYAQYEKALGVETYVAAE
;
A
#
# COMPACT_ATOMS: atom_id res chain seq x y z
N MET A 1 31.87 41.33 21.95
CA MET A 1 30.64 40.52 21.84
C MET A 1 29.48 41.19 21.10
N LYS A 2 29.68 42.28 20.32
CA LYS A 2 28.61 42.94 19.52
C LYS A 2 28.72 42.67 18.00
N LYS A 3 29.65 41.84 17.52
CA LYS A 3 29.87 41.57 16.08
C LYS A 3 29.53 40.15 15.63
N ILE A 4 29.11 39.24 16.51
CA ILE A 4 28.76 37.86 16.17
C ILE A 4 27.23 37.64 16.08
N VAL A 5 26.44 38.55 16.70
CA VAL A 5 24.96 38.44 16.65
C VAL A 5 24.36 39.05 15.37
N SER A 6 25.15 39.82 14.61
CA SER A 6 24.66 40.47 13.36
C SER A 6 24.76 39.62 12.10
N LEU A 7 25.35 38.42 12.18
CA LEU A 7 25.58 37.59 10.98
C LEU A 7 24.55 36.46 10.81
N ILE A 8 23.64 36.27 11.76
CA ILE A 8 22.59 35.21 11.70
C ILE A 8 21.24 35.76 11.23
N CYS A 9 21.04 37.09 11.20
CA CYS A 9 19.76 37.70 10.79
C CYS A 9 19.66 38.09 9.31
N CYS A 10 20.70 37.96 8.50
CA CYS A 10 20.70 38.41 7.09
C CYS A 10 20.56 37.31 6.03
N ALA A 11 20.26 36.05 6.43
CA ALA A 11 20.13 34.91 5.46
C ALA A 11 18.66 34.51 5.17
N ILE A 12 17.67 35.30 5.57
CA ILE A 12 16.25 34.98 5.28
C ILE A 12 15.61 36.20 4.59
N ALA A 13 15.98 36.50 3.37
CA ALA A 13 15.17 37.33 2.48
C ALA A 13 15.74 37.30 1.05
N THR A 14 15.51 36.23 0.31
CA THR A 14 15.34 36.24 -1.16
C THR A 14 14.85 34.88 -1.64
N PHE A 15 13.61 34.50 -1.29
CA PHE A 15 12.87 33.55 -2.08
C PHE A 15 12.06 34.35 -3.10
N GLY A 16 12.61 34.51 -4.30
CA GLY A 16 11.88 35.01 -5.45
C GLY A 16 10.76 34.06 -5.80
N VAL A 17 9.53 34.58 -5.81
CA VAL A 17 8.36 33.90 -6.33
C VAL A 17 8.57 33.77 -7.84
N ALA A 18 9.05 32.60 -8.30
CA ALA A 18 8.94 32.20 -9.67
C ALA A 18 7.47 31.83 -9.92
N GLN A 19 6.72 32.76 -10.54
CA GLN A 19 5.44 32.45 -11.15
C GLN A 19 5.71 31.45 -12.30
N ALA A 20 5.46 30.17 -12.05
CA ALA A 20 5.32 29.20 -13.12
C ALA A 20 4.05 29.56 -13.88
N GLN A 21 4.21 30.14 -15.06
CA GLN A 21 3.16 30.19 -16.08
C GLN A 21 2.86 28.74 -16.44
N VAL A 22 1.71 28.24 -15.98
CA VAL A 22 1.11 27.03 -16.50
C VAL A 22 0.75 27.31 -17.95
N ALA A 23 1.59 26.87 -18.86
CA ALA A 23 1.26 26.82 -20.27
C ALA A 23 0.14 25.78 -20.41
N THR A 24 -1.10 26.22 -20.53
CA THR A 24 -2.21 25.41 -21.00
C THR A 24 -1.99 25.16 -22.49
N SER A 25 -1.23 24.11 -22.82
CA SER A 25 -1.34 23.48 -24.14
C SER A 25 -2.75 22.92 -24.29
N PRO A 26 -3.42 23.11 -25.45
CA PRO A 26 -4.64 22.38 -25.73
C PRO A 26 -4.29 20.91 -25.74
N ALA A 27 -4.90 20.14 -24.82
CA ALA A 27 -4.76 18.71 -24.76
C ALA A 27 -5.28 18.14 -26.09
N SER A 28 -4.38 17.70 -26.96
CA SER A 28 -4.71 16.64 -27.91
C SER A 28 -5.19 15.48 -27.07
N THR A 29 -6.41 15.04 -27.29
CA THR A 29 -6.95 13.80 -26.70
C THR A 29 -6.14 12.66 -27.31
N GLU A 30 -5.03 12.35 -26.67
CA GLU A 30 -4.20 11.20 -27.01
C GLU A 30 -4.97 9.96 -26.52
N THR A 31 -5.53 9.19 -27.44
CA THR A 31 -6.17 7.91 -27.14
C THR A 31 -5.07 6.87 -26.98
N ILE A 32 -4.99 6.28 -25.82
CA ILE A 32 -4.02 5.21 -25.53
C ILE A 32 -4.69 3.86 -25.77
N GLN A 33 -4.13 3.06 -26.69
CA GLN A 33 -4.53 1.67 -26.85
C GLN A 33 -3.86 0.82 -25.78
N LEU A 34 -4.67 0.11 -25.00
CA LEU A 34 -4.24 -0.67 -23.86
C LEU A 34 -4.48 -2.17 -24.12
N SER A 35 -3.39 -2.94 -24.23
CA SER A 35 -3.45 -4.38 -24.03
C SER A 35 -3.44 -4.72 -22.54
N LEU A 36 -3.86 -5.91 -22.15
CA LEU A 36 -3.85 -6.34 -20.74
C LEU A 36 -2.43 -6.29 -20.15
N ASP A 37 -1.43 -6.73 -20.92
CA ASP A 37 -0.04 -6.75 -20.46
C ASP A 37 0.51 -5.34 -20.28
N SER A 38 0.25 -4.43 -21.24
CA SER A 38 0.65 -3.02 -21.11
C SER A 38 -0.05 -2.32 -19.94
N ALA A 39 -1.32 -2.63 -19.68
CA ALA A 39 -2.05 -2.10 -18.55
C ALA A 39 -1.41 -2.54 -17.21
N ILE A 40 -1.04 -3.81 -17.08
CA ILE A 40 -0.34 -4.32 -15.89
C ILE A 40 1.02 -3.64 -15.73
N GLU A 41 1.80 -3.47 -16.80
CA GLU A 41 3.11 -2.84 -16.76
C GLU A 41 3.02 -1.37 -16.29
N ILE A 42 2.12 -0.58 -16.88
CA ILE A 42 1.87 0.81 -16.49
C ILE A 42 1.49 0.89 -15.01
N ALA A 43 0.59 0.02 -14.56
CA ALA A 43 0.16 0.05 -13.17
C ALA A 43 1.29 -0.34 -12.20
N LEU A 44 2.11 -1.33 -12.52
CA LEU A 44 3.25 -1.73 -11.68
C LEU A 44 4.30 -0.62 -11.60
N SER A 45 4.43 0.25 -12.63
CA SER A 45 5.35 1.38 -12.62
C SER A 45 4.76 2.61 -11.92
N ASP A 46 3.49 2.93 -12.15
CA ASP A 46 2.94 4.24 -11.80
C ASP A 46 1.92 4.24 -10.66
N ASN A 47 1.37 3.09 -10.30
CA ASN A 47 0.37 3.02 -9.25
C ASN A 47 0.90 3.51 -7.88
N PRO A 48 0.19 4.42 -7.18
CA PRO A 48 0.60 4.95 -5.89
C PRO A 48 0.83 3.89 -4.82
N THR A 49 0.06 2.80 -4.81
CA THR A 49 0.22 1.70 -3.84
C THR A 49 1.58 1.02 -4.00
N ILE A 50 2.03 0.78 -5.23
CA ILE A 50 3.34 0.19 -5.51
C ILE A 50 4.47 1.18 -5.18
N LYS A 51 4.31 2.47 -5.53
CA LYS A 51 5.28 3.51 -5.17
C LYS A 51 5.45 3.62 -3.65
N VAL A 52 4.34 3.60 -2.89
CA VAL A 52 4.38 3.61 -1.42
C VAL A 52 5.07 2.35 -0.88
N ALA A 53 4.78 1.16 -1.43
CA ALA A 53 5.43 -0.08 -1.02
C ALA A 53 6.96 -0.06 -1.27
N ASN A 54 7.40 0.49 -2.40
CA ASN A 54 8.83 0.65 -2.71
C ASN A 54 9.52 1.66 -1.76
N LEU A 55 8.85 2.78 -1.45
CA LEU A 55 9.35 3.75 -0.45
C LEU A 55 9.44 3.13 0.95
N GLU A 56 8.54 2.22 1.29
CA GLU A 56 8.60 1.49 2.58
C GLU A 56 9.83 0.57 2.65
N ILE A 57 10.20 -0.10 1.55
CA ILE A 57 11.45 -0.88 1.46
C ILE A 57 12.66 0.04 1.65
N GLU A 58 12.68 1.20 0.98
CA GLU A 58 13.74 2.20 1.12
C GLU A 58 13.83 2.73 2.55
N ARG A 59 12.70 2.97 3.21
CA ARG A 59 12.62 3.36 4.62
C ARG A 59 13.36 2.37 5.53
N TYR A 60 13.21 1.07 5.32
CA TYR A 60 13.92 0.06 6.10
C TYR A 60 15.44 0.03 5.81
N ASP A 61 15.87 0.40 4.60
CA ASP A 61 17.31 0.59 4.34
C ASP A 61 17.88 1.77 5.16
N TYR A 62 17.13 2.88 5.29
CA TYR A 62 17.52 3.99 6.19
C TYR A 62 17.52 3.57 7.66
N VAL A 63 16.55 2.78 8.12
CA VAL A 63 16.54 2.23 9.49
C VAL A 63 17.77 1.36 9.73
N ARG A 64 18.18 0.55 8.76
CA ARG A 64 19.41 -0.24 8.82
C ARG A 64 20.65 0.67 8.92
N LYS A 65 20.75 1.70 8.06
CA LYS A 65 21.84 2.70 8.10
C LYS A 65 21.88 3.45 9.43
N GLN A 66 20.72 3.84 9.97
CA GLN A 66 20.61 4.46 11.29
C GLN A 66 21.13 3.54 12.41
N THR A 67 20.84 2.24 12.34
CA THR A 67 21.37 1.27 13.31
C THR A 67 22.88 1.16 13.21
N ILE A 68 23.45 1.15 12.00
CA ILE A 68 24.91 1.13 11.79
C ILE A 68 25.55 2.41 12.32
N SER A 69 24.89 3.57 12.17
CA SER A 69 25.42 4.85 12.64
C SER A 69 25.61 4.93 14.15
N THR A 70 24.91 4.07 14.92
CA THR A 70 25.15 3.97 16.36
C THR A 70 26.52 3.41 16.73
N LEU A 71 27.26 2.83 15.78
CA LEU A 71 28.63 2.35 15.99
C LEU A 71 29.68 3.44 15.65
N TYR A 72 29.27 4.56 15.05
CA TYR A 72 30.17 5.66 14.72
C TYR A 72 30.39 6.57 15.94
N PRO A 73 31.48 7.33 15.93
CA PRO A 73 31.72 8.35 16.97
C PRO A 73 30.56 9.34 17.04
N GLN A 74 30.06 9.58 18.24
CA GLN A 74 29.02 10.57 18.50
C GLN A 74 29.66 11.76 19.22
N ILE A 75 29.36 12.96 18.78
CA ILE A 75 29.85 14.20 19.36
C ILE A 75 28.66 15.04 19.78
N ASP A 76 28.57 15.28 21.09
CA ASP A 76 27.50 16.06 21.68
C ASP A 76 28.09 17.32 22.34
N ALA A 77 27.39 18.44 22.24
CA ALA A 77 27.71 19.66 22.95
C ALA A 77 26.54 20.05 23.85
N SER A 78 26.82 20.36 25.09
CA SER A 78 25.82 20.81 26.06
C SER A 78 26.26 22.07 26.74
N ALA A 79 25.32 22.96 27.03
CA ALA A 79 25.55 24.17 27.82
C ALA A 79 24.48 24.23 28.91
N GLN A 80 24.93 24.39 30.15
CA GLN A 80 24.05 24.47 31.32
C GLN A 80 24.41 25.67 32.18
N TYR A 81 23.40 26.43 32.55
CA TYR A 81 23.51 27.44 33.64
C TYR A 81 22.69 26.97 34.82
N SER A 82 23.27 27.00 36.01
CA SER A 82 22.56 26.69 37.24
C SER A 82 22.75 27.79 38.29
N LEU A 83 21.64 28.21 38.91
CA LEU A 83 21.61 29.12 40.04
C LEU A 83 21.23 28.32 41.27
N ALA A 84 22.14 28.25 42.24
CA ALA A 84 21.84 27.65 43.54
C ALA A 84 21.04 28.65 44.40
N VAL A 85 19.74 28.43 44.52
CA VAL A 85 18.84 29.26 45.34
C VAL A 85 19.23 29.16 46.83
N ARG A 86 19.64 27.95 47.28
CA ARG A 86 20.20 27.71 48.61
C ARG A 86 21.49 26.92 48.45
N ARG A 87 22.60 27.42 49.04
CA ARG A 87 23.89 26.71 49.02
C ARG A 87 23.87 25.59 50.06
N GLN A 88 24.66 24.55 49.83
CA GLN A 88 24.85 23.50 50.81
C GLN A 88 25.78 23.98 51.89
N GLU A 89 25.32 24.00 53.13
CA GLU A 89 26.09 24.37 54.33
C GLU A 89 26.77 23.09 54.88
N MET A 90 28.11 23.12 55.00
CA MET A 90 28.88 22.02 55.61
C MET A 90 29.02 22.21 57.12
N THR A 91 29.02 23.48 57.64
CA THR A 91 29.04 23.87 59.06
C THR A 91 28.36 25.24 59.18
N GLU A 92 27.91 25.59 60.40
CA GLU A 92 27.30 26.91 60.64
C GLU A 92 28.19 28.04 60.07
N GLY A 93 27.67 28.79 59.10
CA GLY A 93 28.35 29.88 58.46
C GLY A 93 29.27 29.56 57.29
N PHE A 94 29.44 28.28 56.92
CA PHE A 94 30.28 27.88 55.77
C PHE A 94 29.47 27.12 54.70
N SER A 95 29.24 27.81 53.58
CA SER A 95 28.55 27.22 52.44
C SER A 95 29.53 26.82 51.32
N PHE A 96 29.39 25.60 50.80
CA PHE A 96 30.23 25.08 49.71
C PHE A 96 29.51 25.26 48.36
N GLY A 97 30.28 25.59 47.30
CA GLY A 97 29.79 25.74 45.92
C GLY A 97 29.48 27.18 45.53
N GLY A 98 29.59 27.49 44.26
CA GLY A 98 29.25 28.79 43.69
C GLY A 98 27.73 28.98 43.59
N LYS A 99 27.24 30.20 43.77
CA LYS A 99 25.82 30.54 43.57
C LYS A 99 25.46 30.41 42.08
N ASN A 100 26.36 30.82 41.20
CA ASN A 100 26.19 30.75 39.76
C ASN A 100 27.22 29.74 39.19
N THR A 101 26.76 28.81 38.41
CA THR A 101 27.61 27.83 37.73
C THR A 101 27.22 27.79 36.23
N PHE A 102 28.20 28.03 35.39
CA PHE A 102 28.13 27.83 33.95
C PHE A 102 28.94 26.59 33.60
N ASN A 103 28.34 25.68 32.80
CA ASN A 103 29.04 24.52 32.31
C ASN A 103 28.76 24.38 30.82
N VAL A 104 29.80 24.40 30.01
CA VAL A 104 29.76 24.07 28.59
C VAL A 104 30.62 22.81 28.40
N ALA A 105 30.01 21.73 27.91
CA ALA A 105 30.72 20.48 27.74
C ALA A 105 30.59 19.99 26.32
N GLY A 106 31.69 19.47 25.77
CA GLY A 106 31.71 18.67 24.56
C GLY A 106 32.07 17.23 24.92
N THR A 107 31.26 16.28 24.50
CA THR A 107 31.49 14.85 24.72
C THR A 107 31.64 14.12 23.41
N LEU A 108 32.69 13.30 23.28
CA LEU A 108 32.89 12.33 22.21
C LEU A 108 32.64 10.95 22.79
N SER A 109 31.72 10.20 22.24
CA SER A 109 31.45 8.81 22.59
C SER A 109 31.69 7.90 21.39
N LEU A 110 32.49 6.85 21.57
CA LEU A 110 32.79 5.84 20.56
C LEU A 110 32.44 4.46 21.12
N PRO A 111 31.35 3.83 20.66
CA PRO A 111 31.04 2.45 20.99
C PRO A 111 32.08 1.51 20.37
N LEU A 112 32.84 0.77 21.20
CA LEU A 112 33.85 -0.18 20.74
C LEU A 112 33.30 -1.59 20.59
N PHE A 113 32.38 -1.99 21.50
CA PHE A 113 31.76 -3.31 21.50
C PHE A 113 30.36 -3.23 22.05
N VAL A 114 29.35 -3.37 21.15
CA VAL A 114 27.92 -3.35 21.50
C VAL A 114 27.20 -4.52 20.79
N PRO A 115 27.16 -5.71 21.39
CA PRO A 115 26.62 -6.92 20.76
C PRO A 115 25.17 -6.79 20.31
N SER A 116 24.34 -5.98 21.02
CA SER A 116 22.95 -5.75 20.67
C SER A 116 22.78 -5.08 19.31
N VAL A 117 23.69 -4.20 18.90
CA VAL A 117 23.61 -3.50 17.60
C VAL A 117 23.74 -4.50 16.44
N TYR A 118 24.63 -5.48 16.54
CA TYR A 118 24.79 -6.49 15.51
C TYR A 118 23.56 -7.40 15.38
N ARG A 119 22.85 -7.65 16.48
CA ARG A 119 21.57 -8.38 16.45
C ARG A 119 20.43 -7.51 15.90
N GLN A 120 20.42 -6.23 16.26
CA GLN A 120 19.47 -5.25 15.71
C GLN A 120 19.62 -5.13 14.19
N MET A 121 20.85 -5.13 13.67
CA MET A 121 21.10 -5.10 12.22
C MET A 121 20.50 -6.32 11.50
N LYS A 122 20.59 -7.52 12.10
CA LYS A 122 19.95 -8.71 11.55
C LYS A 122 18.44 -8.60 11.58
N MET A 123 17.88 -8.15 12.70
CA MET A 123 16.43 -7.90 12.82
C MET A 123 15.91 -6.88 11.79
N ASN A 124 16.66 -5.79 11.56
CA ASN A 124 16.30 -4.79 10.55
C ASN A 124 16.34 -5.37 9.13
N ARG A 125 17.24 -6.32 8.86
CA ARG A 125 17.25 -7.04 7.58
C ARG A 125 15.99 -7.86 7.39
N THR A 126 15.58 -8.63 8.37
CA THR A 126 14.33 -9.41 8.30
C THR A 126 13.09 -8.52 8.25
N GLN A 127 13.13 -7.33 8.89
CA GLN A 127 12.07 -6.31 8.71
C GLN A 127 12.00 -5.81 7.26
N MET A 128 13.14 -5.62 6.60
CA MET A 128 13.19 -5.27 5.17
C MET A 128 12.64 -6.42 4.31
N GLU A 129 12.96 -7.68 4.61
CA GLU A 129 12.41 -8.85 3.94
C GLU A 129 10.88 -8.91 4.10
N ASN A 130 10.35 -8.54 5.27
CA ASN A 130 8.90 -8.40 5.48
C ASN A 130 8.27 -7.30 4.61
N ALA A 131 8.95 -6.16 4.46
CA ALA A 131 8.47 -5.08 3.57
C ALA A 131 8.49 -5.50 2.09
N VAL A 132 9.50 -6.25 1.65
CA VAL A 132 9.57 -6.83 0.30
C VAL A 132 8.42 -7.80 0.06
N GLU A 133 8.13 -8.69 1.02
CA GLU A 133 7.00 -9.62 0.90
C GLU A 133 5.65 -8.89 0.89
N SER A 134 5.49 -7.86 1.70
CA SER A 134 4.29 -7.00 1.67
C SER A 134 4.13 -6.26 0.32
N ALA A 135 5.24 -5.79 -0.27
CA ALA A 135 5.22 -5.20 -1.60
C ALA A 135 4.84 -6.22 -2.68
N ARG A 136 5.29 -7.49 -2.53
CA ARG A 136 4.88 -8.61 -3.40
C ARG A 136 3.38 -8.88 -3.29
N ALA A 137 2.83 -8.90 -2.08
CA ALA A 137 1.39 -9.05 -1.87
C ALA A 137 0.59 -7.94 -2.56
N ASN A 138 1.03 -6.68 -2.39
CA ASN A 138 0.38 -5.54 -3.03
C ASN A 138 0.41 -5.62 -4.57
N ARG A 139 1.50 -6.14 -5.17
CA ARG A 139 1.58 -6.36 -6.62
C ARG A 139 0.59 -7.42 -7.09
N ILE A 140 0.52 -8.56 -6.40
CA ILE A 140 -0.44 -9.63 -6.73
C ILE A 140 -1.87 -9.11 -6.64
N ASP A 141 -2.21 -8.37 -5.58
CA ASP A 141 -3.52 -7.77 -5.39
C ASP A 141 -3.88 -6.75 -6.48
N LEU A 142 -2.93 -5.92 -6.86
CA LEU A 142 -3.10 -4.93 -7.91
C LEU A 142 -3.31 -5.60 -9.27
N VAL A 143 -2.51 -6.60 -9.63
CA VAL A 143 -2.64 -7.33 -10.90
C VAL A 143 -4.00 -8.02 -11.01
N ALA A 144 -4.47 -8.67 -9.95
CA ALA A 144 -5.81 -9.28 -9.93
C ALA A 144 -6.92 -8.23 -10.10
N SER A 145 -6.78 -7.06 -9.46
CA SER A 145 -7.74 -5.96 -9.57
C SER A 145 -7.76 -5.34 -10.98
N ILE A 146 -6.60 -5.19 -11.61
CA ILE A 146 -6.47 -4.68 -12.98
C ILE A 146 -7.10 -5.65 -13.97
N ARG A 147 -6.83 -6.95 -13.85
CA ARG A 147 -7.46 -7.97 -14.71
C ARG A 147 -8.98 -7.90 -14.62
N SER A 148 -9.52 -7.88 -13.40
CA SER A 148 -10.97 -7.77 -13.20
C SER A 148 -11.53 -6.46 -13.76
N ALA A 149 -10.86 -5.32 -13.57
CA ALA A 149 -11.29 -4.03 -14.13
C ALA A 149 -11.22 -4.02 -15.66
N TYR A 150 -10.16 -4.60 -16.25
CA TYR A 150 -9.98 -4.72 -17.69
C TYR A 150 -11.09 -5.55 -18.34
N TYR A 151 -11.36 -6.74 -17.78
CA TYR A 151 -12.45 -7.59 -18.24
C TYR A 151 -13.83 -6.94 -18.05
N ASN A 152 -13.99 -6.10 -17.03
CA ASN A 152 -15.23 -5.37 -16.81
C ASN A 152 -15.49 -4.30 -17.89
N VAL A 153 -14.42 -3.65 -18.40
CA VAL A 153 -14.56 -2.75 -19.57
C VAL A 153 -15.00 -3.52 -20.80
N LEU A 154 -14.35 -4.67 -21.08
CA LEU A 154 -14.74 -5.52 -22.21
C LEU A 154 -16.17 -6.04 -22.09
N LEU A 155 -16.63 -6.38 -20.86
CA LEU A 155 -18.02 -6.77 -20.60
C LEU A 155 -19.01 -5.65 -20.91
N ALA A 156 -18.69 -4.42 -20.49
CA ALA A 156 -19.54 -3.26 -20.74
C ALA A 156 -19.62 -2.95 -22.26
N GLU A 157 -18.50 -3.01 -22.96
CA GLU A 157 -18.44 -2.82 -24.41
C GLU A 157 -19.21 -3.93 -25.16
N GLN A 158 -19.04 -5.21 -24.78
CA GLN A 158 -19.78 -6.32 -25.37
C GLN A 158 -21.29 -6.21 -25.09
N SER A 159 -21.68 -5.78 -23.90
CA SER A 159 -23.10 -5.56 -23.56
C SER A 159 -23.72 -4.45 -24.41
N LEU A 160 -22.97 -3.38 -24.70
CA LEU A 160 -23.41 -2.34 -25.61
C LEU A 160 -23.61 -2.87 -27.04
N VAL A 161 -22.70 -3.70 -27.54
CA VAL A 161 -22.83 -4.34 -28.85
C VAL A 161 -24.12 -5.16 -28.93
N VAL A 162 -24.38 -6.05 -27.95
CA VAL A 162 -25.60 -6.86 -27.87
C VAL A 162 -26.86 -6.00 -27.86
N LEU A 163 -26.86 -4.91 -27.08
CA LEU A 163 -28.04 -4.02 -26.99
C LEU A 163 -28.24 -3.20 -28.30
N LYS A 164 -27.19 -2.81 -28.98
CA LYS A 164 -27.29 -2.12 -30.29
C LYS A 164 -27.82 -3.08 -31.37
N GLU A 165 -27.37 -4.32 -31.40
CA GLU A 165 -27.91 -5.34 -32.29
C GLU A 165 -29.41 -5.63 -32.01
N ALA A 166 -29.79 -5.67 -30.71
CA ALA A 166 -31.18 -5.81 -30.31
C ALA A 166 -32.04 -4.63 -30.76
N ILE A 167 -31.55 -3.37 -30.68
CA ILE A 167 -32.24 -2.19 -31.20
C ILE A 167 -32.41 -2.29 -32.71
N GLU A 168 -31.35 -2.61 -33.46
CA GLU A 168 -31.39 -2.69 -34.92
C GLU A 168 -32.40 -3.76 -35.36
N THR A 169 -32.38 -4.93 -34.75
CA THR A 169 -33.33 -6.02 -35.02
C THR A 169 -34.77 -5.61 -34.67
N THR A 170 -34.97 -4.96 -33.53
CA THR A 170 -36.31 -4.48 -33.12
C THR A 170 -36.81 -3.37 -34.06
N GLN A 171 -35.92 -2.48 -34.53
CA GLN A 171 -36.30 -1.45 -35.52
C GLN A 171 -36.77 -2.08 -36.81
N GLN A 172 -36.11 -3.14 -37.31
CA GLN A 172 -36.53 -3.88 -38.49
C GLN A 172 -37.94 -4.49 -38.31
N VAL A 173 -38.23 -5.02 -37.11
CA VAL A 173 -39.57 -5.54 -36.75
C VAL A 173 -40.61 -4.43 -36.75
N VAL A 174 -40.30 -3.25 -36.18
CA VAL A 174 -41.18 -2.07 -36.18
C VAL A 174 -41.49 -1.64 -37.60
N ASP A 175 -40.50 -1.51 -38.46
CA ASP A 175 -40.65 -1.06 -39.86
C ASP A 175 -41.47 -2.08 -40.69
N ASN A 176 -41.22 -3.39 -40.49
CA ASN A 176 -42.00 -4.45 -41.12
C ASN A 176 -43.47 -4.45 -40.67
N THR A 177 -43.70 -4.35 -39.35
CA THR A 177 -45.05 -4.34 -38.79
C THR A 177 -45.83 -3.07 -39.18
N ARG A 178 -45.15 -1.93 -39.29
CA ARG A 178 -45.72 -0.68 -39.84
C ARG A 178 -46.20 -0.87 -41.26
N ASN A 179 -45.33 -1.43 -42.15
CA ASN A 179 -45.71 -1.69 -43.53
C ASN A 179 -46.93 -2.63 -43.67
N LEU A 180 -47.00 -3.67 -42.81
CA LEU A 180 -48.12 -4.59 -42.78
C LEU A 180 -49.41 -3.86 -42.29
N TYR A 181 -49.30 -3.02 -41.27
CA TYR A 181 -50.45 -2.23 -40.78
C TYR A 181 -50.97 -1.23 -41.82
N GLU A 182 -50.07 -0.47 -42.45
CA GLU A 182 -50.47 0.49 -43.50
C GLU A 182 -51.13 -0.19 -44.72
N ASN A 183 -50.83 -1.47 -45.01
CA ASN A 183 -51.50 -2.27 -46.03
C ASN A 183 -52.73 -3.05 -45.50
N GLY A 184 -53.12 -2.90 -44.25
CA GLY A 184 -54.28 -3.55 -43.65
C GLY A 184 -54.05 -5.06 -43.35
N LEU A 185 -52.77 -5.52 -43.31
CA LEU A 185 -52.39 -6.93 -43.11
C LEU A 185 -52.02 -7.23 -41.63
N ALA A 186 -51.78 -6.23 -40.80
CA ALA A 186 -51.55 -6.36 -39.38
C ALA A 186 -52.45 -5.43 -38.56
N ALA A 187 -52.68 -5.76 -37.28
CA ALA A 187 -53.41 -4.93 -36.35
C ALA A 187 -52.59 -3.73 -35.89
N GLU A 188 -53.23 -2.59 -35.59
CA GLU A 188 -52.57 -1.43 -34.95
C GLU A 188 -51.91 -1.81 -33.62
N TYR A 189 -52.49 -2.74 -32.91
CA TYR A 189 -51.92 -3.30 -31.67
C TYR A 189 -50.51 -3.87 -31.88
N ASP A 190 -50.28 -4.60 -32.95
CA ASP A 190 -48.99 -5.20 -33.26
C ASP A 190 -47.91 -4.15 -33.50
N TYR A 191 -48.27 -3.08 -34.25
CA TYR A 191 -47.37 -1.96 -34.49
C TYR A 191 -47.03 -1.18 -33.25
N ILE A 192 -48.04 -0.87 -32.39
CA ILE A 192 -47.78 -0.18 -31.12
C ILE A 192 -46.93 -1.05 -30.20
N THR A 193 -47.19 -2.35 -30.14
CA THR A 193 -46.38 -3.30 -29.31
C THR A 193 -44.93 -3.35 -29.72
N ALA A 194 -44.63 -3.38 -31.02
CA ALA A 194 -43.27 -3.31 -31.51
C ALA A 194 -42.59 -1.96 -31.19
N GLN A 195 -43.31 -0.84 -31.29
CA GLN A 195 -42.79 0.51 -30.92
C GLN A 195 -42.45 0.59 -29.40
N VAL A 196 -43.33 0.02 -28.53
CA VAL A 196 -43.05 -0.01 -27.09
C VAL A 196 -41.80 -0.82 -26.79
N GLN A 197 -41.61 -1.97 -27.45
CA GLN A 197 -40.39 -2.77 -27.29
C GLN A 197 -39.12 -2.00 -27.69
N LEU A 198 -39.13 -1.31 -28.81
CA LEU A 198 -38.03 -0.44 -29.23
C LEU A 198 -37.76 0.67 -28.22
N SER A 199 -38.81 1.31 -27.71
CA SER A 199 -38.70 2.38 -26.73
C SER A 199 -38.10 1.90 -25.41
N ASN A 200 -38.36 0.66 -25.00
CA ASN A 200 -37.81 0.05 -23.78
C ASN A 200 -36.33 -0.28 -23.89
N LEU A 201 -35.78 -0.50 -25.10
CA LEU A 201 -34.36 -0.78 -25.32
C LEU A 201 -33.48 0.48 -25.26
N LYS A 202 -33.98 1.65 -25.68
CA LYS A 202 -33.21 2.90 -25.71
C LYS A 202 -32.57 3.29 -24.37
N PRO A 203 -33.30 3.27 -23.23
CA PRO A 203 -32.67 3.53 -21.92
C PRO A 203 -31.58 2.52 -21.55
N GLN A 204 -31.70 1.25 -21.97
CA GLN A 204 -30.70 0.22 -21.68
C GLN A 204 -29.39 0.49 -22.41
N VAL A 205 -29.45 0.95 -23.65
CA VAL A 205 -28.24 1.40 -24.41
C VAL A 205 -27.58 2.56 -23.72
N LEU A 206 -28.34 3.58 -23.29
CA LEU A 206 -27.76 4.72 -22.57
C LEU A 206 -27.10 4.29 -21.24
N GLN A 207 -27.71 3.33 -20.55
CA GLN A 207 -27.13 2.75 -19.32
C GLN A 207 -25.82 2.01 -19.63
N ALA A 208 -25.76 1.25 -20.71
CA ALA A 208 -24.55 0.55 -21.14
C ALA A 208 -23.42 1.52 -21.55
N GLU A 209 -23.75 2.61 -22.28
CA GLU A 209 -22.81 3.66 -22.61
C GLU A 209 -22.23 4.32 -21.34
N ASN A 210 -23.06 4.68 -20.38
CA ASN A 210 -22.60 5.20 -19.09
C ASN A 210 -21.76 4.17 -18.29
N ALA A 211 -22.09 2.88 -18.38
CA ALA A 211 -21.31 1.83 -17.73
C ALA A 211 -19.90 1.73 -18.30
N ILE A 212 -19.73 1.88 -19.61
CA ILE A 212 -18.40 1.92 -20.26
C ILE A 212 -17.56 3.07 -19.71
N GLU A 213 -18.11 4.26 -19.61
CA GLU A 213 -17.40 5.42 -19.06
C GLU A 213 -16.97 5.18 -17.60
N ILE A 214 -17.85 4.64 -16.77
CA ILE A 214 -17.55 4.35 -15.37
C ILE A 214 -16.47 3.27 -15.25
N THR A 215 -16.56 2.19 -16.04
CA THR A 215 -15.57 1.11 -15.99
C THR A 215 -14.20 1.56 -16.51
N LYS A 216 -14.17 2.39 -17.55
CA LYS A 216 -12.93 3.03 -18.05
C LYS A 216 -12.32 3.96 -17.01
N LEU A 217 -13.10 4.76 -16.30
CA LEU A 217 -12.61 5.60 -15.18
C LEU A 217 -12.03 4.77 -14.06
N GLN A 218 -12.66 3.64 -13.71
CA GLN A 218 -12.13 2.73 -12.71
C GLN A 218 -10.80 2.10 -13.13
N LEU A 219 -10.67 1.70 -14.39
CA LEU A 219 -9.41 1.19 -14.93
C LEU A 219 -8.32 2.29 -14.92
N LYS A 220 -8.63 3.51 -15.39
CA LYS A 220 -7.70 4.66 -15.31
C LYS A 220 -7.20 4.92 -13.88
N MET A 221 -8.06 4.79 -12.88
CA MET A 221 -7.67 4.93 -11.46
C MET A 221 -6.61 3.90 -11.07
N TYR A 222 -6.75 2.64 -11.45
CA TYR A 222 -5.73 1.62 -11.16
C TYR A 222 -4.42 1.88 -11.91
N LEU A 223 -4.50 2.40 -13.14
CA LEU A 223 -3.35 2.72 -13.99
C LEU A 223 -2.70 4.07 -13.64
N SER A 224 -3.34 4.88 -12.79
CA SER A 224 -2.93 6.26 -12.49
C SER A 224 -2.90 7.16 -13.74
N ILE A 225 -3.74 6.88 -14.73
CA ILE A 225 -3.90 7.68 -15.94
C ILE A 225 -4.86 8.84 -15.62
N PRO A 226 -4.54 10.11 -16.03
CA PRO A 226 -5.42 11.25 -15.84
C PRO A 226 -6.77 11.07 -16.55
N GLU A 227 -7.85 11.62 -15.98
CA GLU A 227 -9.21 11.51 -16.54
C GLU A 227 -9.35 12.06 -17.96
N ASN A 228 -8.57 13.07 -18.31
CA ASN A 228 -8.60 13.75 -19.62
C ASN A 228 -7.94 12.96 -20.77
N VAL A 229 -7.30 11.84 -20.48
CA VAL A 229 -6.71 10.93 -21.47
C VAL A 229 -7.75 9.87 -21.79
N ASP A 230 -8.06 9.65 -23.06
CA ASP A 230 -8.97 8.57 -23.47
C ASP A 230 -8.23 7.24 -23.56
N ILE A 231 -8.91 6.13 -23.24
CA ILE A 231 -8.35 4.78 -23.31
C ILE A 231 -9.25 3.88 -24.16
N GLU A 232 -8.64 3.09 -25.02
CA GLU A 232 -9.27 2.01 -25.74
C GLU A 232 -8.65 0.68 -25.31
N VAL A 233 -9.50 -0.28 -24.96
CA VAL A 233 -9.09 -1.60 -24.45
C VAL A 233 -9.06 -2.58 -25.61
N GLU A 234 -7.92 -3.26 -25.78
CA GLU A 234 -7.75 -4.24 -26.88
C GLU A 234 -8.24 -5.63 -26.48
N GLY A 235 -8.79 -6.36 -27.46
CA GLY A 235 -9.19 -7.75 -27.30
C GLY A 235 -10.69 -7.96 -27.12
N SER A 236 -11.06 -9.19 -26.83
CA SER A 236 -12.45 -9.60 -26.56
C SER A 236 -12.52 -10.60 -25.43
N LEU A 237 -13.67 -10.68 -24.75
CA LEU A 237 -13.88 -11.65 -23.67
C LEU A 237 -13.66 -13.09 -24.15
N ASP A 238 -14.13 -13.44 -25.35
CA ASP A 238 -13.95 -14.78 -25.93
C ASP A 238 -12.47 -15.12 -26.17
N GLY A 239 -11.67 -14.16 -26.64
CA GLY A 239 -10.23 -14.37 -26.85
C GLY A 239 -9.48 -14.65 -25.54
N PHE A 240 -9.87 -14.01 -24.43
CA PHE A 240 -9.30 -14.31 -23.11
C PHE A 240 -9.83 -15.62 -22.54
N ARG A 241 -11.11 -15.95 -22.75
CA ARG A 241 -11.71 -17.24 -22.38
C ARG A 241 -10.89 -18.42 -22.91
N GLU A 242 -10.57 -18.42 -24.20
CA GLU A 242 -9.82 -19.50 -24.84
C GLU A 242 -8.44 -19.69 -24.21
N LYS A 243 -7.73 -18.61 -23.91
CA LYS A 243 -6.42 -18.68 -23.26
C LYS A 243 -6.48 -19.35 -21.88
N VAL A 244 -7.52 -19.05 -21.09
CA VAL A 244 -7.67 -19.58 -19.73
C VAL A 244 -8.14 -21.04 -19.75
N LEU A 245 -9.00 -21.44 -20.68
CA LEU A 245 -9.47 -22.84 -20.83
C LEU A 245 -8.34 -23.82 -21.16
N LEU A 246 -7.27 -23.36 -21.81
CA LEU A 246 -6.11 -24.21 -22.14
C LEU A 246 -5.20 -24.52 -20.94
N GLY A 247 -5.37 -23.84 -19.80
CA GLY A 247 -4.54 -23.96 -18.59
C GLY A 247 -5.18 -24.78 -17.46
N GLU A 248 -5.78 -25.93 -17.73
CA GLU A 248 -6.66 -26.68 -16.82
C GLU A 248 -6.04 -27.38 -15.59
N ASP A 249 -4.77 -27.14 -15.24
CA ASP A 249 -4.18 -27.77 -14.06
C ASP A 249 -4.32 -26.87 -12.81
N TYR A 250 -5.34 -27.15 -11.99
CA TYR A 250 -5.61 -26.39 -10.76
C TYR A 250 -4.77 -26.89 -9.59
N SER A 251 -3.64 -26.24 -9.35
CA SER A 251 -2.76 -26.53 -8.23
C SER A 251 -3.36 -26.09 -6.88
N MET A 252 -3.11 -26.87 -5.84
CA MET A 252 -3.39 -26.47 -4.44
C MET A 252 -2.10 -26.12 -3.69
N ASP A 253 -1.03 -25.78 -4.39
CA ASP A 253 0.23 -25.40 -3.76
C ASP A 253 0.16 -23.98 -3.20
N ILE A 254 0.09 -23.88 -1.88
CA ILE A 254 0.05 -22.62 -1.13
C ILE A 254 1.43 -22.17 -0.66
N SER A 255 2.51 -22.82 -1.07
CA SER A 255 3.88 -22.53 -0.60
C SER A 255 4.32 -21.10 -0.91
N GLN A 256 3.78 -20.49 -1.97
CA GLN A 256 4.06 -19.13 -2.40
C GLN A 256 3.08 -18.09 -1.81
N ASN A 257 2.10 -18.51 -1.00
CA ASN A 257 1.12 -17.60 -0.45
C ASN A 257 1.79 -16.55 0.46
N THR A 258 1.55 -15.28 0.13
CA THR A 258 2.18 -14.13 0.79
C THR A 258 1.86 -14.02 2.28
N SER A 259 0.64 -14.40 2.69
CA SER A 259 0.22 -14.36 4.08
C SER A 259 0.99 -15.39 4.93
N LEU A 260 1.20 -16.61 4.43
CA LEU A 260 2.01 -17.61 5.12
C LEU A 260 3.48 -17.18 5.21
N ARG A 261 4.04 -16.66 4.12
CA ARG A 261 5.41 -16.15 4.12
C ARG A 261 5.61 -14.99 5.09
N THR A 262 4.63 -14.09 5.18
CA THR A 262 4.65 -12.99 6.16
C THR A 262 4.68 -13.52 7.60
N LEU A 263 3.89 -14.55 7.92
CA LEU A 263 3.90 -15.19 9.24
C LEU A 263 5.25 -15.89 9.53
N ASP A 264 5.85 -16.55 8.52
CA ASP A 264 7.18 -17.18 8.67
C ASP A 264 8.27 -16.11 8.92
N ILE A 265 8.22 -14.96 8.22
CA ILE A 265 9.13 -13.82 8.46
C ILE A 265 8.90 -13.21 9.86
N GLN A 266 7.65 -13.08 10.31
CA GLN A 266 7.34 -12.61 11.68
C GLN A 266 7.90 -13.54 12.74
N ARG A 267 7.86 -14.85 12.52
CA ARG A 267 8.50 -15.83 13.42
C ARG A 267 10.00 -15.59 13.48
N GLU A 268 10.66 -15.39 12.34
CA GLU A 268 12.10 -15.09 12.31
C GLU A 268 12.44 -13.78 13.03
N LEU A 269 11.58 -12.75 12.94
CA LEU A 269 11.71 -11.52 13.71
C LEU A 269 11.68 -11.77 15.21
N LEU A 270 10.75 -12.61 15.70
CA LEU A 270 10.69 -12.97 17.11
C LEU A 270 11.93 -13.78 17.55
N GLU A 271 12.47 -14.66 16.72
CA GLU A 271 13.73 -15.36 16.97
C GLU A 271 14.91 -14.38 17.07
N HIS A 272 14.96 -13.39 16.22
CA HIS A 272 15.95 -12.32 16.31
C HIS A 272 15.77 -11.45 17.56
N GLN A 273 14.53 -11.17 17.95
CA GLN A 273 14.22 -10.46 19.19
C GLN A 273 14.64 -11.26 20.43
N GLU A 274 14.43 -12.58 20.46
CA GLU A 274 14.94 -13.45 21.54
C GLU A 274 16.47 -13.35 21.65
N LYS A 275 17.17 -13.48 20.51
CA LYS A 275 18.64 -13.35 20.46
C LYS A 275 19.10 -11.95 20.86
N LEU A 276 18.35 -10.89 20.49
CA LEU A 276 18.65 -9.52 20.90
C LEU A 276 18.58 -9.37 22.43
N ILE A 277 17.51 -9.88 23.07
CA ILE A 277 17.36 -9.86 24.54
C ILE A 277 18.50 -10.63 25.21
N GLN A 278 18.94 -11.75 24.64
CA GLN A 278 20.07 -12.49 25.17
C GLN A 278 21.37 -11.66 25.13
N THR A 279 21.61 -10.90 24.05
CA THR A 279 22.81 -10.06 23.94
C THR A 279 22.82 -8.87 24.89
N THR A 280 21.67 -8.45 25.43
CA THR A 280 21.63 -7.39 26.46
C THR A 280 22.22 -7.84 27.81
N ARG A 281 22.58 -9.12 27.96
CA ARG A 281 23.34 -9.66 29.13
C ARG A 281 24.84 -9.58 28.93
N MET A 282 25.28 -9.29 27.70
CA MET A 282 26.72 -9.22 27.39
C MET A 282 27.30 -7.86 27.81
N PRO A 283 28.61 -7.79 28.09
CA PRO A 283 29.29 -6.55 28.37
C PRO A 283 29.19 -5.59 27.15
N THR A 284 29.11 -4.31 27.41
CA THR A 284 29.31 -3.26 26.42
C THR A 284 30.55 -2.45 26.74
N VAL A 285 31.32 -2.06 25.72
CA VAL A 285 32.55 -1.28 25.85
C VAL A 285 32.42 -0.04 24.98
N ALA A 286 32.68 1.12 25.59
CA ALA A 286 32.72 2.39 24.90
C ALA A 286 33.97 3.19 25.33
N ALA A 287 34.60 3.88 24.40
CA ALA A 287 35.59 4.92 24.70
C ALA A 287 34.87 6.27 24.75
N PHE A 288 35.33 7.16 25.59
CA PHE A 288 34.79 8.50 25.68
C PHE A 288 35.90 9.55 25.84
N GLY A 289 35.63 10.74 25.32
CA GLY A 289 36.42 11.94 25.57
C GLY A 289 35.47 13.07 25.96
N GLN A 290 35.83 13.83 26.96
CA GLN A 290 35.05 14.98 27.42
C GLN A 290 35.95 16.17 27.61
N ILE A 291 35.53 17.31 27.12
CA ILE A 291 36.08 18.62 27.42
C ILE A 291 34.97 19.47 28.05
N SER A 292 35.23 20.05 29.18
CA SER A 292 34.25 20.93 29.85
C SER A 292 34.88 22.30 30.08
N TYR A 293 34.06 23.33 29.99
CA TYR A 293 34.40 24.70 30.34
C TYR A 293 33.45 25.16 31.44
N ILE A 294 33.96 25.16 32.68
CA ILE A 294 33.17 25.36 33.89
C ILE A 294 33.52 26.71 34.51
N GLY A 295 32.54 27.60 34.61
CA GLY A 295 32.65 28.87 35.33
C GLY A 295 31.91 28.79 36.66
N GLN A 296 32.64 28.96 37.77
CA GLN A 296 32.05 28.98 39.11
C GLN A 296 32.45 30.26 39.88
N GLU A 297 31.59 30.72 40.75
CA GLU A 297 31.99 31.76 41.72
C GLU A 297 33.05 31.22 42.66
N ARG A 298 34.08 32.03 42.99
CA ARG A 298 35.09 31.66 43.97
C ARG A 298 34.44 31.44 45.34
N VAL A 299 34.72 30.30 45.91
CA VAL A 299 34.40 30.04 47.32
C VAL A 299 35.48 30.74 48.18
N ASP A 300 35.07 31.61 49.09
CA ASP A 300 35.99 32.22 50.02
C ASP A 300 36.34 31.23 51.16
N LEU A 301 37.55 30.68 51.12
CA LEU A 301 38.08 29.75 52.10
C LEU A 301 38.78 30.46 53.29
N SER A 302 38.78 31.79 53.33
CA SER A 302 39.51 32.54 54.36
C SER A 302 39.01 32.25 55.79
N GLY A 303 37.73 31.86 55.98
CA GLY A 303 37.16 31.45 57.25
C GLY A 303 37.67 30.09 57.79
N LEU A 304 38.17 29.22 56.91
CA LEU A 304 38.64 27.87 57.29
C LEU A 304 40.11 27.87 57.82
N MET A 305 40.90 28.89 57.45
CA MET A 305 42.32 29.01 57.78
C MET A 305 42.62 29.96 58.92
N GLY A 306 41.65 30.32 59.77
CA GLY A 306 41.86 31.11 60.98
C GLY A 306 42.33 32.56 60.71
N GLY A 307 42.22 33.05 59.50
CA GLY A 307 42.45 34.45 59.15
C GLY A 307 41.26 35.29 59.54
N ALA A 308 41.51 36.43 60.19
CA ALA A 308 40.46 37.41 60.50
C ALA A 308 39.59 37.74 59.30
N PRO A 309 38.26 37.89 59.46
CA PRO A 309 37.37 38.22 58.35
C PRO A 309 37.85 39.52 57.69
N ARG A 310 38.37 39.41 56.46
CA ARG A 310 38.65 40.59 55.65
C ARG A 310 37.33 41.29 55.43
N ALA A 311 37.21 42.46 56.10
CA ALA A 311 36.07 43.35 55.93
C ALA A 311 35.73 43.46 54.43
N ALA A 312 34.44 43.41 54.15
CA ALA A 312 33.82 43.52 52.88
C ALA A 312 34.59 44.46 51.92
N GLN A 313 35.51 43.87 51.13
CA GLN A 313 35.98 44.61 49.97
C GLN A 313 34.95 44.38 48.86
N SER A 314 34.23 45.48 48.69
CA SER A 314 33.42 45.86 47.52
C SER A 314 32.70 44.69 46.75
N ALA A 315 31.40 44.78 46.79
CA ALA A 315 30.39 43.97 46.13
C ALA A 315 30.54 43.83 44.57
N GLU A 316 31.75 44.07 44.03
CA GLU A 316 31.93 44.25 42.58
C GLU A 316 32.89 43.29 41.92
N GLN A 317 33.29 42.18 42.59
CA GLN A 317 34.12 41.16 41.97
C GLN A 317 33.65 39.75 42.28
N SER A 318 32.47 39.38 41.83
CA SER A 318 32.16 37.96 41.59
C SER A 318 32.93 37.51 40.31
N LYS A 319 34.27 37.38 40.40
CA LYS A 319 35.06 36.84 39.33
C LYS A 319 34.75 35.34 39.23
N LEU A 320 34.01 34.95 38.21
CA LEU A 320 33.84 33.57 37.85
C LEU A 320 35.22 32.97 37.62
N TRP A 321 35.54 31.89 38.33
CA TRP A 321 36.73 31.09 38.08
C TRP A 321 36.43 30.06 37.04
N TRP A 322 37.17 30.08 35.94
CA TRP A 322 36.99 29.20 34.79
C TRP A 322 37.98 28.06 34.85
N GLN A 323 37.47 26.85 34.66
CA GLN A 323 38.25 25.60 34.58
C GLN A 323 37.90 24.92 33.26
N TYR A 324 38.86 24.20 32.69
CA TYR A 324 38.70 23.45 31.46
C TYR A 324 39.22 22.02 31.62
N PRO A 325 38.58 21.18 32.44
CA PRO A 325 38.96 19.79 32.57
C PRO A 325 38.76 19.04 31.26
N ILE A 326 39.75 18.25 30.89
CA ILE A 326 39.72 17.31 29.75
C ILE A 326 39.89 15.91 30.34
N SER A 327 38.99 15.01 30.01
CA SER A 327 39.04 13.60 30.40
C SER A 327 38.85 12.69 29.19
N VAL A 328 39.64 11.63 29.13
CA VAL A 328 39.50 10.54 28.19
C VAL A 328 39.52 9.22 28.93
N GLY A 329 38.73 8.25 28.46
CA GLY A 329 38.64 6.97 29.14
C GLY A 329 37.90 5.91 28.33
N ALA A 330 37.86 4.75 28.92
CA ALA A 330 37.02 3.65 28.43
C ALA A 330 36.08 3.21 29.54
N GLN A 331 34.85 2.89 29.19
CA GLN A 331 33.84 2.39 30.10
C GLN A 331 33.40 0.98 29.68
N ILE A 332 33.41 0.07 30.61
CA ILE A 332 32.84 -1.28 30.45
C ILE A 332 31.60 -1.37 31.34
N SER A 333 30.47 -1.68 30.74
CA SER A 333 29.21 -1.88 31.46
C SER A 333 28.77 -3.33 31.39
N ILE A 334 28.63 -3.99 32.54
CA ILE A 334 28.22 -5.38 32.63
C ILE A 334 26.95 -5.45 33.48
N PRO A 335 25.78 -5.74 32.90
CA PRO A 335 24.55 -5.85 33.70
C PRO A 335 24.50 -7.20 34.45
N ILE A 336 24.76 -7.19 35.76
CA ILE A 336 24.82 -8.41 36.59
C ILE A 336 23.41 -8.87 36.97
N PHE A 337 22.57 -7.96 37.46
CA PHE A 337 21.21 -8.29 37.90
C PHE A 337 20.24 -7.17 37.54
N ALA A 338 19.09 -7.52 36.95
CA ALA A 338 18.05 -6.61 36.50
C ALA A 338 16.65 -7.01 36.98
N GLY A 339 16.53 -7.58 38.20
CA GLY A 339 15.24 -7.93 38.82
C GLY A 339 14.39 -8.91 37.98
N PHE A 340 15.02 -9.91 37.36
CA PHE A 340 14.37 -10.90 36.48
C PHE A 340 13.70 -10.30 35.20
N LYS A 341 13.85 -9.01 34.95
CA LYS A 341 13.25 -8.36 33.77
C LYS A 341 13.58 -9.10 32.47
N LYS A 342 14.86 -9.40 32.25
CA LYS A 342 15.32 -10.07 31.01
C LYS A 342 14.79 -11.51 30.90
N THR A 343 14.63 -12.21 32.01
CA THR A 343 14.06 -13.56 32.03
C THR A 343 12.58 -13.54 31.66
N ASN A 344 11.84 -12.57 32.17
CA ASN A 344 10.43 -12.42 31.84
C ASN A 344 10.23 -11.95 30.40
N GLN A 345 11.08 -11.03 29.87
CA GLN A 345 11.09 -10.68 28.45
C GLN A 345 11.36 -11.89 27.53
N LEU A 346 12.27 -12.77 27.89
CA LEU A 346 12.50 -14.03 27.13
C LEU A 346 11.28 -14.95 27.15
N ARG A 347 10.61 -15.08 28.31
CA ARG A 347 9.37 -15.86 28.41
C ARG A 347 8.24 -15.26 27.60
N GLU A 348 8.12 -13.93 27.62
CA GLU A 348 7.15 -13.19 26.80
C GLU A 348 7.35 -13.46 25.31
N VAL A 349 8.57 -13.30 24.79
CA VAL A 349 8.87 -13.55 23.37
C VAL A 349 8.60 -15.01 22.99
N ARG A 350 8.95 -15.97 23.84
CA ARG A 350 8.66 -17.39 23.60
C ARG A 350 7.16 -17.68 23.57
N ASN A 351 6.39 -17.05 24.45
CA ASN A 351 4.93 -17.13 24.40
C ASN A 351 4.37 -16.53 23.11
N GLN A 352 4.91 -15.39 22.65
CA GLN A 352 4.54 -14.79 21.36
C GLN A 352 4.88 -15.72 20.18
N MET A 353 6.01 -16.42 20.21
CA MET A 353 6.38 -17.41 19.18
C MET A 353 5.41 -18.59 19.16
N GLU A 354 4.98 -19.07 20.32
CA GLU A 354 3.98 -20.13 20.44
C GLU A 354 2.61 -19.69 19.92
N GLN A 355 2.17 -18.48 20.30
CA GLN A 355 0.95 -17.88 19.75
C GLN A 355 1.00 -17.77 18.24
N LEU A 356 2.13 -17.30 17.69
CA LEU A 356 2.31 -17.17 16.26
C LEU A 356 2.32 -18.51 15.52
N ALA A 357 2.89 -19.57 16.15
CA ALA A 357 2.86 -20.92 15.58
C ALA A 357 1.41 -21.44 15.44
N ILE A 358 0.58 -21.23 16.48
CA ILE A 358 -0.84 -21.59 16.45
C ILE A 358 -1.59 -20.76 15.39
N GLN A 359 -1.31 -19.45 15.33
CA GLN A 359 -1.92 -18.56 14.31
C GLN A 359 -1.54 -18.99 12.89
N ARG A 360 -0.26 -19.39 12.68
CA ARG A 360 0.19 -19.87 11.37
C ARG A 360 -0.53 -21.15 10.94
N GLU A 361 -0.69 -22.11 11.85
CA GLU A 361 -1.42 -23.35 11.57
C GLU A 361 -2.88 -23.07 11.21
N TYR A 362 -3.53 -22.19 11.98
CA TYR A 362 -4.91 -21.76 11.68
C TYR A 362 -5.01 -21.01 10.36
N ALA A 363 -4.06 -20.11 10.07
CA ALA A 363 -4.00 -19.38 8.81
C ALA A 363 -3.79 -20.32 7.61
N GLU A 364 -2.94 -21.36 7.77
CA GLU A 364 -2.73 -22.36 6.71
C GLU A 364 -4.02 -23.11 6.38
N GLN A 365 -4.79 -23.51 7.38
CA GLN A 365 -6.11 -24.14 7.19
C GLN A 365 -7.09 -23.19 6.48
N GLY A 366 -7.11 -21.91 6.91
CA GLY A 366 -7.94 -20.87 6.28
C GLY A 366 -7.58 -20.62 4.83
N ILE A 367 -6.29 -20.57 4.50
CA ILE A 367 -5.82 -20.37 3.12
C ILE A 367 -6.13 -21.58 2.25
N ARG A 368 -5.94 -22.81 2.75
CA ARG A 368 -6.36 -24.01 2.03
C ARG A 368 -7.85 -24.00 1.71
N LEU A 369 -8.68 -23.64 2.67
CA LEU A 369 -10.12 -23.48 2.47
C LEU A 369 -10.42 -22.39 1.41
N GLN A 370 -9.74 -21.26 1.47
CA GLN A 370 -9.90 -20.17 0.50
C GLN A 370 -9.52 -20.62 -0.93
N VAL A 371 -8.42 -21.33 -1.10
CA VAL A 371 -8.00 -21.88 -2.40
C VAL A 371 -9.03 -22.89 -2.92
N GLU A 372 -9.50 -23.81 -2.07
CA GLU A 372 -10.53 -24.76 -2.43
C GLU A 372 -11.85 -24.07 -2.86
N GLN A 373 -12.25 -23.04 -2.12
CA GLN A 373 -13.41 -22.21 -2.49
C GLN A 373 -13.20 -21.50 -3.82
N SER A 374 -11.99 -20.97 -4.08
CA SER A 374 -11.66 -20.31 -5.34
C SER A 374 -11.73 -21.31 -6.52
N ILE A 375 -11.23 -22.52 -6.34
CA ILE A 375 -11.32 -23.59 -7.35
C ILE A 375 -12.78 -23.95 -7.60
N ASN A 376 -13.58 -24.15 -6.55
CA ASN A 376 -15.00 -24.48 -6.70
C ASN A 376 -15.78 -23.35 -7.39
N THR A 377 -15.47 -22.09 -7.07
CA THR A 377 -16.06 -20.92 -7.76
C THR A 377 -15.69 -20.90 -9.23
N LEU A 378 -14.43 -21.17 -9.54
CA LEU A 378 -13.93 -21.22 -10.92
C LEU A 378 -14.58 -22.33 -11.73
N LEU A 379 -14.68 -23.54 -11.16
CA LEU A 379 -15.38 -24.66 -11.81
C LEU A 379 -16.86 -24.36 -12.05
N THR A 380 -17.54 -23.77 -11.06
CA THR A 380 -18.95 -23.38 -11.19
C THR A 380 -19.12 -22.29 -12.27
N ALA A 381 -18.26 -21.29 -12.29
CA ALA A 381 -18.27 -20.23 -13.31
C ALA A 381 -18.04 -20.81 -14.72
N ARG A 382 -17.12 -21.76 -14.85
CA ARG A 382 -16.86 -22.48 -16.11
C ARG A 382 -18.11 -23.22 -16.61
N GLU A 383 -18.74 -24.04 -15.77
CA GLU A 383 -19.93 -24.79 -16.13
C GLU A 383 -21.11 -23.87 -16.47
N THR A 384 -21.26 -22.77 -15.72
CA THR A 384 -22.25 -21.74 -16.01
C THR A 384 -22.03 -21.09 -17.37
N MET A 385 -20.77 -20.77 -17.70
CA MET A 385 -20.40 -20.18 -18.97
C MET A 385 -20.72 -21.12 -20.15
N LEU A 386 -20.33 -22.40 -20.04
CA LEU A 386 -20.64 -23.42 -21.09
C LEU A 386 -22.15 -23.65 -21.24
N SER A 387 -22.90 -23.64 -20.15
CA SER A 387 -24.36 -23.72 -20.18
C SER A 387 -25.02 -22.51 -20.85
N ASN A 388 -24.50 -21.30 -20.55
CA ASN A 388 -25.01 -20.07 -21.17
C ASN A 388 -24.67 -19.99 -22.66
N GLU A 389 -23.53 -20.51 -23.09
CA GLU A 389 -23.18 -20.63 -24.52
C GLU A 389 -24.24 -21.44 -25.28
N LEU A 390 -24.60 -22.63 -24.76
CA LEU A 390 -25.67 -23.44 -25.32
C LEU A 390 -27.04 -22.74 -25.28
N THR A 391 -27.30 -21.97 -24.21
CA THR A 391 -28.55 -21.20 -24.07
C THR A 391 -28.66 -20.12 -25.15
N VAL A 392 -27.57 -19.46 -25.51
CA VAL A 392 -27.53 -18.48 -26.63
C VAL A 392 -27.87 -19.17 -27.93
N GLU A 393 -27.26 -20.34 -28.25
CA GLU A 393 -27.54 -21.08 -29.45
C GLU A 393 -29.04 -21.49 -29.56
N GLN A 394 -29.61 -21.96 -28.46
CA GLN A 394 -31.03 -22.35 -28.40
C GLN A 394 -31.96 -21.12 -28.52
N ALA A 395 -31.64 -20.03 -27.87
CA ALA A 395 -32.41 -18.78 -27.92
C ALA A 395 -32.38 -18.18 -29.33
N GLN A 396 -31.21 -18.21 -29.98
CA GLN A 396 -31.07 -17.77 -31.39
C GLN A 396 -31.98 -18.60 -32.32
N ARG A 397 -31.97 -19.90 -32.23
CA ARG A 397 -32.83 -20.76 -33.01
C ARG A 397 -34.30 -20.51 -32.75
N ALA A 398 -34.70 -20.30 -31.48
CA ALA A 398 -36.06 -19.98 -31.11
C ALA A 398 -36.52 -18.65 -31.71
N TYR A 399 -35.63 -17.63 -31.68
CA TYR A 399 -35.90 -16.34 -32.31
C TYR A 399 -36.09 -16.47 -33.83
N ASP A 400 -35.20 -17.17 -34.51
CA ASP A 400 -35.28 -17.40 -35.97
C ASP A 400 -36.58 -18.07 -36.37
N ILE A 401 -37.03 -19.08 -35.62
CA ILE A 401 -38.33 -19.74 -35.84
C ILE A 401 -39.47 -18.78 -35.59
N ALA A 402 -39.47 -18.01 -34.50
CA ALA A 402 -40.52 -17.04 -34.19
C ALA A 402 -40.63 -15.95 -35.27
N LEU A 403 -39.49 -15.46 -35.78
CA LEU A 403 -39.41 -14.48 -36.85
C LEU A 403 -39.99 -15.03 -38.15
N ALA A 404 -39.60 -16.28 -38.54
CA ALA A 404 -40.12 -16.93 -39.72
C ALA A 404 -41.64 -17.17 -39.65
N ARG A 405 -42.14 -17.61 -38.49
CA ARG A 405 -43.59 -17.78 -38.25
C ARG A 405 -44.39 -16.47 -38.30
N TYR A 406 -43.83 -15.43 -37.71
CA TYR A 406 -44.43 -14.08 -37.76
C TYR A 406 -44.52 -13.57 -39.18
N ASN A 407 -43.45 -13.66 -39.96
CA ASN A 407 -43.39 -13.23 -41.35
C ASN A 407 -44.32 -14.04 -42.28
N ALA A 408 -44.59 -15.32 -41.90
CA ALA A 408 -45.56 -16.17 -42.63
C ALA A 408 -47.02 -15.96 -42.16
N GLY A 409 -47.30 -15.03 -41.19
CA GLY A 409 -48.60 -14.80 -40.61
C GLY A 409 -49.11 -15.95 -39.73
N ALA A 410 -48.22 -16.89 -39.31
CA ALA A 410 -48.54 -18.06 -38.47
C ALA A 410 -48.10 -17.87 -37.00
N GLY A 411 -47.49 -16.76 -36.65
CA GLY A 411 -47.04 -16.37 -35.29
C GLY A 411 -47.58 -15.01 -34.87
N THR A 412 -47.50 -14.72 -33.58
CA THR A 412 -47.89 -13.42 -33.01
C THR A 412 -46.68 -12.53 -32.76
N ILE A 413 -46.91 -11.19 -32.75
CA ILE A 413 -45.88 -10.21 -32.36
C ILE A 413 -45.37 -10.44 -30.94
N LEU A 414 -46.25 -10.94 -30.04
CA LEU A 414 -45.90 -11.26 -28.66
C LEU A 414 -44.88 -12.43 -28.57
N GLU A 415 -45.10 -13.50 -29.37
CA GLU A 415 -44.14 -14.62 -29.46
C GLU A 415 -42.78 -14.13 -29.98
N LEU A 416 -42.76 -13.30 -31.02
CA LEU A 416 -41.55 -12.75 -31.59
C LEU A 416 -40.80 -11.87 -30.58
N ASN A 417 -41.45 -10.92 -29.93
CA ASN A 417 -40.88 -10.04 -28.94
C ASN A 417 -40.35 -10.81 -27.72
N SER A 418 -41.08 -11.86 -27.27
CA SER A 418 -40.64 -12.73 -26.16
C SER A 418 -39.37 -13.49 -26.52
N SER A 419 -39.29 -14.05 -27.74
CA SER A 419 -38.11 -14.77 -28.22
C SER A 419 -36.90 -13.84 -28.38
N GLN A 420 -37.10 -12.61 -28.87
CA GLN A 420 -36.04 -11.62 -28.98
C GLN A 420 -35.53 -11.19 -27.60
N LEU A 421 -36.42 -10.92 -26.64
CA LEU A 421 -36.03 -10.60 -25.27
C LEU A 421 -35.21 -11.76 -24.63
N SER A 422 -35.66 -13.01 -24.87
CA SER A 422 -34.94 -14.19 -24.38
C SER A 422 -33.55 -14.32 -24.98
N LEU A 423 -33.41 -14.03 -26.29
CA LEU A 423 -32.12 -14.05 -26.98
C LEU A 423 -31.18 -12.96 -26.41
N THR A 424 -31.66 -11.72 -26.33
CA THR A 424 -30.85 -10.59 -25.77
C THR A 424 -30.43 -10.91 -24.33
N GLN A 425 -31.33 -11.44 -23.51
CA GLN A 425 -30.99 -11.83 -22.14
C GLN A 425 -29.95 -12.97 -22.09
N ALA A 426 -30.09 -13.98 -22.96
CA ALA A 426 -29.11 -15.07 -23.05
C ALA A 426 -27.71 -14.56 -23.45
N GLN A 427 -27.63 -13.66 -24.44
CA GLN A 427 -26.35 -13.07 -24.88
C GLN A 427 -25.69 -12.22 -23.78
N LEU A 428 -26.46 -11.40 -23.06
CA LEU A 428 -25.97 -10.63 -21.89
C LEU A 428 -25.50 -11.56 -20.77
N SER A 429 -26.28 -12.61 -20.48
CA SER A 429 -25.92 -13.59 -19.44
C SER A 429 -24.67 -14.38 -19.81
N TYR A 430 -24.48 -14.71 -21.08
CA TYR A 430 -23.27 -15.35 -21.58
C TYR A 430 -22.05 -14.44 -21.42
N SER A 431 -22.12 -13.19 -21.85
CA SER A 431 -21.04 -12.22 -21.69
C SER A 431 -20.68 -12.04 -20.20
N GLN A 432 -21.67 -11.95 -19.32
CA GLN A 432 -21.46 -11.88 -17.88
C GLN A 432 -20.75 -13.13 -17.35
N SER A 433 -21.14 -14.32 -17.81
CA SER A 433 -20.55 -15.59 -17.34
C SER A 433 -19.09 -15.76 -17.78
N ILE A 434 -18.69 -15.22 -18.95
CA ILE A 434 -17.29 -15.18 -19.38
C ILE A 434 -16.49 -14.28 -18.41
N TYR A 435 -16.99 -13.09 -18.10
CA TYR A 435 -16.37 -12.18 -17.13
C TYR A 435 -16.22 -12.86 -15.76
N ASP A 436 -17.28 -13.49 -15.26
CA ASP A 436 -17.27 -14.19 -13.98
C ASP A 436 -16.21 -15.29 -13.94
N TYR A 437 -16.07 -16.05 -15.02
CA TYR A 437 -15.03 -17.07 -15.16
C TYR A 437 -13.61 -16.48 -15.16
N LEU A 438 -13.36 -15.44 -15.96
CA LEU A 438 -12.06 -14.77 -16.03
C LEU A 438 -11.69 -14.10 -14.71
N SER A 439 -12.67 -13.48 -14.04
CA SER A 439 -12.49 -12.86 -12.72
C SER A 439 -12.22 -13.90 -11.63
N ALA A 440 -12.94 -15.04 -11.65
CA ALA A 440 -12.70 -16.15 -10.75
C ALA A 440 -11.29 -16.75 -10.92
N TYR A 441 -10.80 -16.82 -12.15
CA TYR A 441 -9.44 -17.28 -12.45
C TYR A 441 -8.38 -16.32 -11.85
N ALA A 442 -8.56 -15.02 -12.02
CA ALA A 442 -7.66 -14.02 -11.42
C ALA A 442 -7.66 -14.09 -9.88
N GLN A 443 -8.82 -14.36 -9.26
CA GLN A 443 -8.92 -14.53 -7.81
C GLN A 443 -8.27 -15.83 -7.32
N TYR A 444 -8.36 -16.91 -8.11
CA TYR A 444 -7.67 -18.15 -7.83
C TYR A 444 -6.13 -17.98 -7.83
N GLU A 445 -5.56 -17.32 -8.85
CA GLU A 445 -4.12 -17.03 -8.91
C GLU A 445 -3.67 -16.16 -7.73
N LYS A 446 -4.47 -15.14 -7.38
CA LYS A 446 -4.24 -14.33 -6.18
C LYS A 446 -4.25 -15.15 -4.91
N ALA A 447 -5.18 -16.10 -4.74
CA ALA A 447 -5.27 -16.95 -3.55
C ALA A 447 -4.06 -17.88 -3.41
N LEU A 448 -3.47 -18.33 -4.50
CA LEU A 448 -2.21 -19.09 -4.50
C LEU A 448 -1.00 -18.21 -4.16
N GLY A 449 -1.08 -16.91 -4.40
CA GLY A 449 0.03 -15.98 -4.24
C GLY A 449 1.06 -16.08 -5.36
N VAL A 450 0.65 -16.46 -6.57
CA VAL A 450 1.53 -16.57 -7.73
C VAL A 450 1.62 -15.22 -8.42
N GLU A 451 2.84 -14.75 -8.69
CA GLU A 451 3.09 -13.63 -9.60
C GLU A 451 3.07 -14.15 -11.04
N THR A 452 1.91 -14.07 -11.70
CA THR A 452 1.75 -14.50 -13.10
C THR A 452 2.33 -13.48 -14.10
N TYR A 453 2.78 -12.31 -13.61
CA TYR A 453 3.46 -11.30 -14.40
C TYR A 453 4.87 -11.08 -13.83
N VAL A 454 5.85 -11.68 -14.48
CA VAL A 454 7.27 -11.28 -14.31
C VAL A 454 7.54 -10.27 -15.41
N ALA A 455 7.72 -8.99 -15.04
CA ALA A 455 8.24 -8.00 -15.98
C ALA A 455 9.53 -8.58 -16.58
N ALA A 456 9.61 -8.62 -17.90
CA ALA A 456 10.86 -8.98 -18.58
C ALA A 456 11.92 -7.98 -18.09
N GLU A 457 12.97 -8.49 -17.42
CA GLU A 457 14.14 -7.72 -17.01
C GLU A 457 14.89 -7.15 -18.23
#